data_f9ca9e533d086808591507a107f996ad
#
_entry.id   f9ca9e533d086808591507a107f996ad
#
_cell.length_a   1.000
_cell.length_b   1.000
_cell.length_c   1.000
_cell.angle_alpha   90.00
_cell.angle_beta   90.00
_cell.angle_gamma   90.00
#
_symmetry.space_group_name_H-M   'P 1'
#
loop_
_entity.id
_entity.type
_entity.pdbx_description
1 polymer ?
#
loop_
_entity_poly.entity_id
_entity_poly.type
_entity_poly.pdbx_seq_one_letter_code
_entity_poly.pdbx_strand_id
1 'polypeptide(L)'
;GMTLAGASLVGIGGLVGGCGAKQAAGGQTTAAKASAAEAPAAGKSKVYFTKHIDAEHLVKLYQKVNADIQGKIAVKLHTGEPHGPNILPREMVRDFMAQIPGGTIIEANVAYGGARATTEKHRDTLAVNGWTFCPVDIIDEAGDVNFPVKNGLHLKEVAMGAHLANYDSLVVLTHFKGHAMGGFGGSLKNIAIGCASGKTGKRQVHGLTDYGEWVTGDLFMELMADSGKAICDHFERRITFLNVLRRMSVDCDCAGTSAAEPVIPDLGMMASTDILAIDKASVDMVYNFGDAPKNDLIERIESRKGLRQLSAMKELKMGSDQYELISIN
;
A
#
# COMPACT_ATOMS: atom_id res chain seq x y z
N GLY A 1 -54.72 -6.20 29.24
CA GLY A 1 -55.23 -6.90 30.39
C GLY A 1 -54.19 -7.81 31.00
N MET A 2 -53.85 -7.48 32.24
CA MET A 2 -53.56 -8.38 33.36
C MET A 2 -52.40 -9.35 33.17
N THR A 3 -51.40 -9.19 33.91
CA THR A 3 -51.02 -9.33 35.33
C THR A 3 -50.23 -10.60 35.55
N LEU A 4 -49.03 -10.37 36.04
CA LEU A 4 -48.47 -10.67 37.36
C LEU A 4 -48.13 -12.15 37.66
N ALA A 5 -47.02 -12.33 38.07
CA ALA A 5 -46.32 -12.56 39.35
C ALA A 5 -45.81 -13.98 39.42
N GLY A 6 -44.74 -14.36 40.03
CA GLY A 6 -43.96 -13.89 41.13
C GLY A 6 -43.10 -15.03 41.58
N ALA A 7 -41.94 -14.69 42.08
CA ALA A 7 -41.34 -14.99 43.38
C ALA A 7 -41.22 -16.50 43.73
N SER A 8 -40.23 -17.03 44.34
CA SER A 8 -39.24 -16.74 45.35
C SER A 8 -38.61 -18.03 45.83
N LEU A 9 -37.38 -18.00 46.12
CA LEU A 9 -36.65 -18.16 47.38
C LEU A 9 -36.28 -19.58 47.89
N VAL A 10 -35.02 -19.63 48.33
CA VAL A 10 -34.47 -20.24 49.57
C VAL A 10 -34.13 -21.73 49.47
N GLY A 11 -33.01 -22.16 49.85
CA GLY A 11 -31.96 -21.79 50.79
C GLY A 11 -31.05 -22.96 51.09
N ILE A 12 -29.92 -22.58 51.57
CA ILE A 12 -29.18 -23.04 52.75
C ILE A 12 -28.64 -24.46 52.80
N GLY A 13 -27.35 -24.52 52.98
CA GLY A 13 -26.66 -25.11 54.11
C GLY A 13 -25.69 -26.21 53.83
N GLY A 14 -24.49 -26.01 54.18
CA GLY A 14 -23.72 -26.51 55.30
C GLY A 14 -22.57 -27.42 54.87
N LEU A 15 -21.41 -26.95 55.02
CA LEU A 15 -20.36 -27.24 56.03
C LEU A 15 -19.68 -28.62 56.07
N VAL A 16 -18.39 -28.53 55.98
CA VAL A 16 -17.26 -29.11 56.78
C VAL A 16 -16.52 -30.35 56.24
N GLY A 17 -15.24 -30.18 56.13
CA GLY A 17 -14.26 -31.14 56.60
C GLY A 17 -13.26 -31.70 55.64
N GLY A 18 -12.03 -31.29 55.81
CA GLY A 18 -10.95 -32.14 56.19
C GLY A 18 -9.75 -32.27 55.26
N CYS A 19 -8.67 -31.74 55.73
CA CYS A 19 -7.25 -31.93 55.52
C CYS A 19 -6.75 -33.08 54.61
N GLY A 20 -5.74 -32.79 53.81
CA GLY A 20 -4.85 -33.76 53.23
C GLY A 20 -3.83 -33.15 52.30
N ALA A 21 -2.70 -32.70 52.84
CA ALA A 21 -1.53 -32.23 52.07
C ALA A 21 -0.85 -33.37 51.34
N LYS A 22 -0.51 -33.19 50.08
CA LYS A 22 0.66 -33.80 49.46
C LYS A 22 1.25 -32.83 48.42
N GLN A 23 2.49 -32.43 48.70
CA GLN A 23 3.35 -31.73 47.78
C GLN A 23 3.68 -32.64 46.57
N ALA A 24 3.68 -32.08 45.37
CA ALA A 24 4.41 -32.59 44.23
C ALA A 24 4.85 -31.40 43.36
N ALA A 25 6.14 -31.36 43.29
CA ALA A 25 7.12 -30.71 42.43
C ALA A 25 6.62 -29.78 41.30
N GLY A 26 7.29 -28.64 41.27
CA GLY A 26 7.17 -27.59 40.28
C GLY A 26 7.61 -28.01 38.87
N GLY A 27 6.81 -27.56 37.91
CA GLY A 27 7.18 -27.41 36.53
C GLY A 27 7.02 -25.93 36.19
N GLN A 28 8.11 -25.19 36.21
CA GLN A 28 8.14 -23.83 35.68
C GLN A 28 8.07 -23.91 34.16
N THR A 29 6.91 -23.67 33.60
CA THR A 29 6.78 -23.28 32.18
C THR A 29 7.16 -21.82 32.09
N THR A 30 8.37 -21.56 31.60
CA THR A 30 8.82 -20.24 31.19
C THR A 30 8.01 -19.84 29.95
N ALA A 31 7.01 -18.99 30.16
CA ALA A 31 6.37 -18.25 29.08
C ALA A 31 7.44 -17.35 28.45
N ALA A 32 7.84 -17.69 27.22
CA ALA A 32 8.67 -16.83 26.40
C ALA A 32 7.95 -15.52 26.19
N LYS A 33 8.43 -14.44 26.80
CA LYS A 33 8.07 -13.07 26.47
C LYS A 33 8.42 -12.86 25.01
N ALA A 34 7.40 -12.70 24.15
CA ALA A 34 7.58 -12.15 22.83
C ALA A 34 8.18 -10.76 22.99
N SER A 35 9.43 -10.59 22.62
CA SER A 35 10.10 -9.31 22.55
C SER A 35 9.36 -8.46 21.53
N ALA A 36 8.74 -7.39 21.98
CA ALA A 36 8.30 -6.31 21.10
C ALA A 36 9.56 -5.83 20.35
N ALA A 37 9.55 -5.96 19.03
CA ALA A 37 10.62 -5.45 18.19
C ALA A 37 10.71 -3.94 18.42
N GLU A 38 11.79 -3.50 19.04
CA GLU A 38 12.16 -2.08 19.11
C GLU A 38 12.27 -1.52 17.69
N ALA A 39 11.64 -0.35 17.48
CA ALA A 39 11.83 0.42 16.25
C ALA A 39 13.35 0.66 16.05
N PRO A 40 13.87 0.55 14.82
CA PRO A 40 15.29 0.71 14.57
C PRO A 40 15.75 2.09 15.07
N ALA A 41 16.83 2.09 15.86
CA ALA A 41 17.52 3.28 16.31
C ALA A 41 17.86 4.17 15.12
N ALA A 42 17.79 5.49 15.29
CA ALA A 42 17.88 6.60 14.35
C ALA A 42 19.05 6.52 13.33
N GLY A 43 18.94 5.61 12.37
CA GLY A 43 19.77 5.56 11.18
C GLY A 43 18.97 6.04 9.97
N LYS A 44 19.64 6.63 9.00
CA LYS A 44 19.03 6.99 7.72
C LYS A 44 18.59 5.71 7.00
N SER A 45 17.35 5.69 6.48
CA SER A 45 16.87 4.60 5.64
C SER A 45 17.60 4.58 4.30
N LYS A 46 17.91 3.41 3.78
CA LYS A 46 18.59 3.27 2.50
C LYS A 46 17.59 3.35 1.35
N VAL A 47 17.89 4.21 0.38
CA VAL A 47 17.17 4.28 -0.89
C VAL A 47 18.20 4.04 -2.00
N TYR A 48 18.06 2.92 -2.69
CA TYR A 48 18.91 2.58 -3.84
C TYR A 48 18.38 3.26 -5.09
N PHE A 49 19.25 3.79 -5.93
CA PHE A 49 18.90 4.60 -7.10
C PHE A 49 19.72 4.22 -8.32
N THR A 50 19.10 4.29 -9.50
CA THR A 50 19.76 4.26 -10.81
C THR A 50 19.09 5.22 -11.78
N LYS A 51 19.87 5.80 -12.69
CA LYS A 51 19.35 6.62 -13.82
C LYS A 51 18.79 5.76 -14.95
N HIS A 52 19.20 4.50 -15.04
CA HIS A 52 18.76 3.58 -16.07
C HIS A 52 17.33 3.10 -15.79
N ILE A 53 16.50 3.09 -16.84
CA ILE A 53 15.09 2.66 -16.76
C ILE A 53 14.90 1.50 -17.72
N ASP A 54 15.30 0.32 -17.27
CA ASP A 54 15.21 -0.95 -17.98
C ASP A 54 15.01 -2.11 -17.01
N ALA A 55 14.74 -3.29 -17.55
CA ALA A 55 14.47 -4.48 -16.75
C ALA A 55 15.69 -4.93 -15.94
N GLU A 56 16.89 -4.85 -16.50
CA GLU A 56 18.13 -5.27 -15.83
C GLU A 56 18.35 -4.47 -14.53
N HIS A 57 18.25 -3.15 -14.64
CA HIS A 57 18.46 -2.26 -13.49
C HIS A 57 17.30 -2.35 -12.48
N LEU A 58 16.06 -2.58 -12.95
CA LEU A 58 14.93 -2.84 -12.05
C LEU A 58 15.16 -4.11 -11.22
N VAL A 59 15.69 -5.16 -11.83
CA VAL A 59 16.07 -6.40 -11.14
C VAL A 59 17.21 -6.16 -10.15
N LYS A 60 18.25 -5.42 -10.54
CA LYS A 60 19.37 -5.04 -9.63
C LYS A 60 18.87 -4.26 -8.42
N LEU A 61 17.93 -3.33 -8.60
CA LEU A 61 17.29 -2.61 -7.49
C LEU A 61 16.51 -3.56 -6.57
N TYR A 62 15.68 -4.43 -7.16
CA TYR A 62 14.92 -5.42 -6.40
C TYR A 62 15.83 -6.31 -5.54
N GLN A 63 16.94 -6.78 -6.08
CA GLN A 63 17.92 -7.60 -5.36
C GLN A 63 18.56 -6.91 -4.14
N LYS A 64 18.49 -5.56 -4.07
CA LYS A 64 18.96 -4.81 -2.88
C LYS A 64 17.96 -4.81 -1.73
N VAL A 65 16.69 -5.14 -2.00
CA VAL A 65 15.58 -4.94 -1.05
C VAL A 65 14.70 -6.18 -0.87
N ASN A 66 15.02 -7.32 -1.48
CA ASN A 66 14.17 -8.51 -1.50
C ASN A 66 14.54 -9.57 -0.45
N ALA A 67 15.41 -9.27 0.50
CA ALA A 67 15.92 -10.25 1.45
C ALA A 67 14.83 -10.96 2.28
N ASP A 68 13.75 -10.26 2.60
CA ASP A 68 12.63 -10.79 3.39
C ASP A 68 11.43 -11.23 2.51
N ILE A 69 11.52 -11.12 1.18
CA ILE A 69 10.46 -11.50 0.25
C ILE A 69 10.48 -13.01 0.03
N GLN A 70 9.39 -13.68 0.38
CA GLN A 70 9.27 -15.14 0.32
C GLN A 70 7.81 -15.61 0.20
N GLY A 71 7.62 -16.90 -0.02
CA GLY A 71 6.29 -17.52 -0.10
C GLY A 71 5.53 -17.13 -1.37
N LYS A 72 4.22 -16.96 -1.26
CA LYS A 72 3.36 -16.51 -2.36
C LYS A 72 3.49 -14.99 -2.51
N ILE A 73 4.06 -14.54 -3.60
CA ILE A 73 4.46 -13.13 -3.82
C ILE A 73 3.43 -12.42 -4.68
N ALA A 74 2.85 -11.34 -4.14
CA ALA A 74 2.09 -10.37 -4.91
C ALA A 74 3.00 -9.25 -5.43
N VAL A 75 2.77 -8.80 -6.66
CA VAL A 75 3.40 -7.61 -7.23
C VAL A 75 2.31 -6.57 -7.49
N LYS A 76 2.27 -5.52 -6.67
CA LYS A 76 1.29 -4.44 -6.83
C LYS A 76 1.78 -3.45 -7.88
N LEU A 77 1.04 -3.40 -8.95
CA LEU A 77 1.29 -2.54 -10.09
C LEU A 77 0.01 -1.76 -10.44
N HIS A 78 0.12 -0.56 -10.97
CA HIS A 78 -1.00 0.11 -11.62
C HIS A 78 -1.00 -0.22 -13.11
N THR A 79 -1.98 -1.00 -13.55
CA THR A 79 -2.08 -1.49 -14.92
C THR A 79 -2.67 -0.47 -15.91
N GLY A 80 -3.24 0.62 -15.40
CA GLY A 80 -3.78 1.75 -16.18
C GLY A 80 -5.20 1.53 -16.73
N GLU A 81 -5.80 2.61 -17.18
CA GLU A 81 -7.00 2.58 -18.01
C GLU A 81 -6.64 2.15 -19.45
N PRO A 82 -7.61 1.72 -20.28
CA PRO A 82 -7.36 1.28 -21.65
C PRO A 82 -6.55 2.31 -22.45
N HIS A 83 -5.49 1.83 -23.12
CA HIS A 83 -4.62 2.64 -23.97
C HIS A 83 -3.90 3.80 -23.28
N GLY A 84 -3.75 3.78 -21.95
CA GLY A 84 -3.02 4.80 -21.21
C GLY A 84 -1.58 4.95 -21.73
N PRO A 85 -1.14 6.17 -22.14
CA PRO A 85 0.13 6.36 -22.85
C PRO A 85 1.35 6.27 -21.94
N ASN A 86 1.16 6.44 -20.63
CA ASN A 86 2.26 6.61 -19.68
C ASN A 86 2.53 5.36 -18.81
N ILE A 87 1.69 4.33 -18.89
CA ILE A 87 1.85 3.10 -18.09
C ILE A 87 3.24 2.48 -18.26
N LEU A 88 3.69 1.74 -17.26
CA LEU A 88 5.01 1.10 -17.31
C LEU A 88 5.16 0.20 -18.56
N PRO A 89 6.35 0.15 -19.18
CA PRO A 89 6.58 -0.70 -20.34
C PRO A 89 6.35 -2.18 -20.02
N ARG A 90 5.46 -2.83 -20.80
CA ARG A 90 5.11 -4.25 -20.57
C ARG A 90 6.31 -5.17 -20.64
N GLU A 91 7.24 -4.90 -21.53
CA GLU A 91 8.45 -5.71 -21.68
C GLU A 91 9.35 -5.61 -20.44
N MET A 92 9.54 -4.41 -19.90
CA MET A 92 10.29 -4.20 -18.66
C MET A 92 9.65 -4.95 -17.49
N VAL A 93 8.32 -4.86 -17.35
CA VAL A 93 7.60 -5.56 -16.28
C VAL A 93 7.58 -7.08 -16.49
N ARG A 94 7.44 -7.56 -17.74
CA ARG A 94 7.52 -8.99 -18.07
C ARG A 94 8.86 -9.59 -17.63
N ASP A 95 9.95 -8.92 -18.03
CA ASP A 95 11.30 -9.40 -17.73
C ASP A 95 11.63 -9.31 -16.24
N PHE A 96 11.08 -8.30 -15.54
CA PHE A 96 11.12 -8.23 -14.08
C PHE A 96 10.33 -9.36 -13.42
N MET A 97 9.10 -9.63 -13.85
CA MET A 97 8.27 -10.72 -13.32
C MET A 97 8.91 -12.09 -13.51
N ALA A 98 9.69 -12.28 -14.58
CA ALA A 98 10.46 -13.52 -14.80
C ALA A 98 11.51 -13.78 -13.70
N GLN A 99 11.91 -12.78 -12.95
CA GLN A 99 12.82 -12.89 -11.80
C GLN A 99 12.11 -13.12 -10.46
N ILE A 100 10.78 -13.22 -10.48
CA ILE A 100 9.96 -13.49 -9.29
C ILE A 100 9.16 -14.78 -9.54
N PRO A 101 9.77 -15.96 -9.35
CA PRO A 101 9.10 -17.23 -9.63
C PRO A 101 7.78 -17.37 -8.87
N GLY A 102 6.69 -17.65 -9.58
CA GLY A 102 5.35 -17.74 -9.00
C GLY A 102 4.73 -16.40 -8.60
N GLY A 103 5.38 -15.28 -8.91
CA GLY A 103 4.84 -13.95 -8.64
C GLY A 103 3.56 -13.67 -9.45
N THR A 104 2.61 -13.00 -8.82
CA THR A 104 1.33 -12.63 -9.42
C THR A 104 1.16 -11.12 -9.34
N ILE A 105 0.86 -10.47 -10.47
CA ILE A 105 0.45 -9.06 -10.45
C ILE A 105 -0.91 -8.96 -9.77
N ILE A 106 -1.08 -7.98 -8.89
CA ILE A 106 -2.35 -7.74 -8.21
C ILE A 106 -2.90 -6.36 -8.53
N GLU A 107 -4.20 -6.29 -8.73
CA GLU A 107 -5.00 -5.07 -8.89
C GLU A 107 -6.35 -5.21 -8.18
N ALA A 108 -7.05 -4.10 -7.96
CA ALA A 108 -8.42 -4.08 -7.47
C ALA A 108 -9.31 -3.22 -8.37
N ASN A 109 -10.59 -3.55 -8.44
CA ASN A 109 -11.59 -2.78 -9.17
C ASN A 109 -11.64 -1.32 -8.66
N VAL A 110 -12.10 -0.40 -9.50
CA VAL A 110 -12.23 1.02 -9.14
C VAL A 110 -13.58 1.34 -8.50
N ALA A 111 -13.64 2.44 -7.73
CA ALA A 111 -14.87 2.91 -7.10
C ALA A 111 -15.74 3.76 -8.01
N TYR A 112 -15.17 4.27 -9.11
CA TYR A 112 -15.90 5.04 -10.14
C TYR A 112 -16.33 4.12 -11.29
N GLY A 113 -17.22 4.61 -12.14
CA GLY A 113 -17.61 3.90 -13.37
C GLY A 113 -16.45 3.81 -14.38
N GLY A 114 -16.58 2.95 -15.38
CA GLY A 114 -15.61 2.83 -16.47
C GLY A 114 -15.08 1.44 -16.72
N ALA A 115 -13.91 1.35 -17.35
CA ALA A 115 -13.35 0.12 -17.89
C ALA A 115 -12.82 -0.85 -16.82
N ARG A 116 -12.63 -0.40 -15.57
CA ARG A 116 -12.18 -1.23 -14.45
C ARG A 116 -13.19 -1.29 -13.30
N ALA A 117 -14.47 -0.95 -13.57
CA ALA A 117 -15.50 -0.91 -12.54
C ALA A 117 -16.00 -2.30 -12.10
N THR A 118 -15.83 -3.31 -12.94
CA THR A 118 -16.16 -4.71 -12.64
C THR A 118 -14.99 -5.59 -13.02
N THR A 119 -14.89 -6.76 -12.38
CA THR A 119 -13.81 -7.73 -12.65
C THR A 119 -13.75 -8.12 -14.14
N GLU A 120 -14.88 -8.34 -14.78
CA GLU A 120 -14.96 -8.67 -16.21
C GLU A 120 -14.33 -7.56 -17.06
N LYS A 121 -14.81 -6.31 -16.94
CA LYS A 121 -14.28 -5.16 -17.67
C LYS A 121 -12.82 -4.89 -17.36
N HIS A 122 -12.42 -5.13 -16.12
CA HIS A 122 -11.02 -4.96 -15.70
C HIS A 122 -10.13 -5.98 -16.39
N ARG A 123 -10.56 -7.25 -16.52
CA ARG A 123 -9.83 -8.27 -17.30
C ARG A 123 -9.70 -7.89 -18.78
N ASP A 124 -10.75 -7.33 -19.38
CA ASP A 124 -10.69 -6.81 -20.75
C ASP A 124 -9.65 -5.68 -20.87
N THR A 125 -9.62 -4.76 -19.87
CA THR A 125 -8.64 -3.68 -19.81
C THR A 125 -7.21 -4.21 -19.70
N LEU A 126 -6.99 -5.24 -18.88
CA LEU A 126 -5.68 -5.90 -18.78
C LEU A 126 -5.23 -6.47 -20.13
N ALA A 127 -6.14 -7.13 -20.86
CA ALA A 127 -5.83 -7.66 -22.18
C ALA A 127 -5.52 -6.56 -23.19
N VAL A 128 -6.31 -5.48 -23.24
CA VAL A 128 -6.10 -4.30 -24.10
C VAL A 128 -4.75 -3.66 -23.83
N ASN A 129 -4.34 -3.55 -22.58
CA ASN A 129 -3.06 -2.96 -22.19
C ASN A 129 -1.88 -3.95 -22.28
N GLY A 130 -2.11 -5.22 -22.67
CA GLY A 130 -1.07 -6.23 -22.86
C GLY A 130 -0.52 -6.85 -21.57
N TRP A 131 -1.27 -6.82 -20.46
CA TRP A 131 -0.91 -7.47 -19.19
C TRP A 131 -1.32 -8.95 -19.20
N THR A 132 -0.82 -9.72 -20.18
CA THR A 132 -1.20 -11.14 -20.41
C THR A 132 -0.03 -12.12 -20.30
N PHE A 133 1.17 -11.62 -19.99
CA PHE A 133 2.40 -12.42 -19.93
C PHE A 133 2.63 -13.12 -18.58
N CYS A 134 1.85 -12.81 -17.55
CA CYS A 134 1.87 -13.49 -16.26
C CYS A 134 0.48 -13.45 -15.63
N PRO A 135 0.21 -14.21 -14.55
CA PRO A 135 -1.04 -14.13 -13.82
C PRO A 135 -1.30 -12.72 -13.29
N VAL A 136 -2.54 -12.24 -13.43
CA VAL A 136 -3.03 -11.01 -12.80
C VAL A 136 -4.26 -11.36 -11.99
N ASP A 137 -4.19 -11.08 -10.68
CA ASP A 137 -5.27 -11.31 -9.71
C ASP A 137 -5.99 -9.99 -9.42
N ILE A 138 -7.29 -9.94 -9.67
CA ILE A 138 -8.15 -8.83 -9.26
C ILE A 138 -8.64 -9.17 -7.85
N ILE A 139 -7.89 -8.69 -6.86
CA ILE A 139 -7.96 -9.17 -5.47
C ILE A 139 -9.30 -8.97 -4.77
N ASP A 140 -10.17 -8.13 -5.30
CA ASP A 140 -11.51 -7.88 -4.76
C ASP A 140 -12.65 -8.58 -5.53
N GLU A 141 -12.32 -9.52 -6.44
CA GLU A 141 -13.34 -10.27 -7.17
C GLU A 141 -14.17 -11.19 -6.25
N ALA A 142 -13.58 -11.71 -5.18
CA ALA A 142 -14.25 -12.52 -4.17
C ALA A 142 -14.80 -11.73 -2.98
N GLY A 143 -14.74 -10.37 -3.03
CA GLY A 143 -15.20 -9.49 -1.95
C GLY A 143 -14.07 -8.89 -1.14
N ASP A 144 -14.35 -8.57 0.12
CA ASP A 144 -13.51 -7.77 0.99
C ASP A 144 -12.99 -8.56 2.18
N VAL A 145 -11.83 -8.15 2.71
CA VAL A 145 -11.30 -8.55 4.02
C VAL A 145 -10.83 -7.29 4.76
N ASN A 146 -11.20 -7.14 6.03
CA ASN A 146 -10.80 -5.98 6.80
C ASN A 146 -9.39 -6.15 7.38
N PHE A 147 -8.52 -5.20 7.07
CA PHE A 147 -7.21 -5.08 7.73
C PHE A 147 -7.28 -4.00 8.81
N PRO A 148 -6.83 -4.30 10.05
CA PRO A 148 -6.83 -3.33 11.15
C PRO A 148 -5.81 -2.22 10.88
N VAL A 149 -6.15 -0.99 11.24
CA VAL A 149 -5.24 0.17 11.26
C VAL A 149 -4.81 0.41 12.70
N LYS A 150 -3.61 -0.04 13.04
CA LYS A 150 -3.07 0.15 14.41
C LYS A 150 -2.66 1.61 14.61
N ASN A 151 -3.31 2.28 15.57
CA ASN A 151 -3.07 3.70 15.88
C ASN A 151 -3.24 4.62 14.65
N GLY A 152 -4.25 4.36 13.82
CA GLY A 152 -4.60 5.19 12.69
C GLY A 152 -5.00 6.61 13.09
N LEU A 153 -4.87 7.55 12.16
CA LEU A 153 -5.29 8.93 12.35
C LEU A 153 -6.83 9.05 12.37
N HIS A 154 -7.51 8.29 11.54
CA HIS A 154 -8.97 8.33 11.36
C HIS A 154 -9.61 6.96 11.29
N LEU A 155 -9.01 6.00 10.58
CA LEU A 155 -9.58 4.68 10.34
C LEU A 155 -9.11 3.68 11.41
N LYS A 156 -10.01 2.77 11.78
CA LYS A 156 -9.69 1.62 12.65
C LYS A 156 -9.41 0.36 11.85
N GLU A 157 -9.98 0.28 10.66
CA GLU A 157 -9.82 -0.81 9.70
C GLU A 157 -10.12 -0.32 8.29
N VAL A 158 -9.58 -1.02 7.29
CA VAL A 158 -9.85 -0.77 5.87
C VAL A 158 -10.19 -2.08 5.18
N ALA A 159 -11.23 -2.06 4.35
CA ALA A 159 -11.63 -3.19 3.53
C ALA A 159 -10.68 -3.31 2.32
N MET A 160 -9.82 -4.30 2.37
CA MET A 160 -8.93 -4.70 1.27
C MET A 160 -9.60 -5.74 0.38
N GLY A 161 -9.13 -5.92 -0.85
CA GLY A 161 -9.57 -7.05 -1.65
C GLY A 161 -9.27 -8.38 -0.96
N ALA A 162 -10.26 -9.29 -0.92
CA ALA A 162 -10.20 -10.50 -0.10
C ALA A 162 -8.97 -11.37 -0.40
N HIS A 163 -8.53 -11.42 -1.66
CA HIS A 163 -7.37 -12.22 -2.05
C HIS A 163 -6.04 -11.69 -1.51
N LEU A 164 -5.96 -10.42 -1.08
CA LEU A 164 -4.71 -9.85 -0.56
C LEU A 164 -4.18 -10.63 0.64
N ALA A 165 -5.08 -11.16 1.48
CA ALA A 165 -4.73 -11.97 2.64
C ALA A 165 -4.12 -13.35 2.29
N ASN A 166 -4.18 -13.76 1.01
CA ASN A 166 -3.64 -15.04 0.55
C ASN A 166 -2.16 -14.96 0.13
N TYR A 167 -1.55 -13.78 0.20
CA TYR A 167 -0.16 -13.56 -0.17
C TYR A 167 0.73 -13.43 1.06
N ASP A 168 1.93 -14.00 0.97
CA ASP A 168 2.91 -13.95 2.05
C ASP A 168 3.78 -12.72 1.98
N SER A 169 4.03 -12.20 0.77
CA SER A 169 4.89 -11.04 0.53
C SER A 169 4.31 -10.11 -0.54
N LEU A 170 4.68 -8.83 -0.44
CA LEU A 170 4.23 -7.80 -1.36
C LEU A 170 5.42 -7.01 -1.95
N VAL A 171 5.55 -7.03 -3.26
CA VAL A 171 6.46 -6.16 -4.02
C VAL A 171 5.64 -5.03 -4.62
N VAL A 172 5.95 -3.80 -4.26
CA VAL A 172 5.22 -2.61 -4.71
C VAL A 172 5.99 -1.97 -5.86
N LEU A 173 5.57 -2.22 -7.10
CA LEU A 173 6.16 -1.63 -8.30
C LEU A 173 5.32 -0.42 -8.73
N THR A 174 5.84 0.76 -8.51
CA THR A 174 5.12 2.02 -8.68
C THR A 174 5.62 2.79 -9.88
N HIS A 175 4.73 3.13 -10.79
CA HIS A 175 4.93 4.24 -11.70
C HIS A 175 4.69 5.55 -10.91
N PHE A 176 5.77 6.27 -10.59
CA PHE A 176 5.68 7.55 -9.88
C PHE A 176 5.21 8.66 -10.83
N LYS A 177 4.22 9.45 -10.43
CA LYS A 177 3.58 10.47 -11.27
C LYS A 177 2.71 11.40 -10.43
N GLY A 178 2.11 12.41 -11.07
CA GLY A 178 1.07 13.25 -10.47
C GLY A 178 -0.24 12.51 -10.20
N HIS A 179 -1.12 13.17 -9.47
CA HIS A 179 -2.47 12.69 -9.20
C HIS A 179 -3.43 13.84 -8.93
N ALA A 180 -4.61 13.80 -9.54
CA ALA A 180 -5.60 14.87 -9.46
C ALA A 180 -6.04 15.23 -8.03
N MET A 181 -6.18 14.26 -7.14
CA MET A 181 -6.58 14.47 -5.75
C MET A 181 -5.37 14.41 -4.78
N GLY A 182 -4.44 13.49 -5.00
CA GLY A 182 -3.33 13.22 -4.09
C GLY A 182 -2.07 14.06 -4.31
N GLY A 183 -2.05 14.91 -5.33
CA GLY A 183 -0.85 15.65 -5.72
C GLY A 183 0.15 14.77 -6.46
N PHE A 184 0.59 13.67 -5.84
CA PHE A 184 1.41 12.64 -6.48
C PHE A 184 0.91 11.23 -6.14
N GLY A 185 1.34 10.27 -6.94
CA GLY A 185 1.12 8.86 -6.74
C GLY A 185 2.44 8.12 -6.62
N GLY A 186 2.91 7.95 -5.38
CA GLY A 186 4.05 7.14 -5.00
C GLY A 186 3.64 5.75 -4.53
N SER A 187 4.54 5.08 -3.81
CA SER A 187 4.30 3.76 -3.21
C SER A 187 3.12 3.77 -2.25
N LEU A 188 2.98 4.82 -1.41
CA LEU A 188 1.84 4.94 -0.51
C LEU A 188 0.53 4.85 -1.28
N LYS A 189 0.33 5.73 -2.27
CA LYS A 189 -0.92 5.74 -3.05
C LYS A 189 -1.15 4.41 -3.78
N ASN A 190 -0.09 3.81 -4.30
CA ASN A 190 -0.18 2.57 -5.07
C ASN A 190 -0.78 1.44 -4.22
N ILE A 191 -0.36 1.29 -2.95
CA ILE A 191 -0.95 0.28 -2.07
C ILE A 191 -2.26 0.75 -1.45
N ALA A 192 -2.31 1.95 -0.90
CA ALA A 192 -3.45 2.45 -0.12
C ALA A 192 -4.77 2.44 -0.89
N ILE A 193 -4.74 2.88 -2.14
CA ILE A 193 -5.91 2.87 -3.03
C ILE A 193 -5.95 1.59 -3.86
N GLY A 194 -4.78 1.13 -4.33
CA GLY A 194 -4.70 0.02 -5.26
C GLY A 194 -5.00 -1.36 -4.65
N CYS A 195 -4.88 -1.54 -3.32
CA CYS A 195 -5.24 -2.77 -2.62
C CYS A 195 -6.59 -2.68 -1.90
N ALA A 196 -7.10 -1.47 -1.65
CA ALA A 196 -8.44 -1.27 -1.11
C ALA A 196 -9.49 -1.76 -2.11
N SER A 197 -10.53 -2.47 -1.65
CA SER A 197 -11.58 -3.00 -2.50
C SER A 197 -12.38 -1.90 -3.21
N GLY A 198 -12.84 -2.15 -4.42
CA GLY A 198 -13.56 -1.16 -5.22
C GLY A 198 -14.86 -0.69 -4.59
N LYS A 199 -15.61 -1.59 -3.97
CA LYS A 199 -16.94 -1.28 -3.40
C LYS A 199 -16.87 -0.60 -2.04
N THR A 200 -16.00 -1.06 -1.14
CA THR A 200 -15.99 -0.64 0.26
C THR A 200 -14.71 0.15 0.58
N GLY A 201 -13.54 -0.47 0.40
CA GLY A 201 -12.27 0.10 0.86
C GLY A 201 -11.91 1.43 0.21
N LYS A 202 -12.09 1.54 -1.11
CA LYS A 202 -11.81 2.80 -1.81
C LYS A 202 -12.73 3.93 -1.34
N ARG A 203 -13.97 3.62 -0.94
CA ARG A 203 -14.87 4.62 -0.36
C ARG A 203 -14.40 5.08 1.01
N GLN A 204 -13.90 4.16 1.84
CA GLN A 204 -13.28 4.51 3.12
C GLN A 204 -12.07 5.43 2.93
N VAL A 205 -11.15 5.05 2.02
CA VAL A 205 -9.93 5.83 1.74
C VAL A 205 -10.23 7.21 1.14
N HIS A 206 -11.28 7.33 0.33
CA HIS A 206 -11.71 8.62 -0.22
C HIS A 206 -12.65 9.39 0.72
N GLY A 207 -12.96 8.84 1.91
CA GLY A 207 -13.81 9.49 2.89
C GLY A 207 -15.16 9.90 2.31
N LEU A 208 -15.83 8.98 1.59
CA LEU A 208 -17.11 9.29 0.95
C LEU A 208 -18.12 9.75 2.01
N THR A 209 -18.55 10.98 1.90
CA THR A 209 -19.57 11.56 2.78
C THR A 209 -20.95 10.96 2.53
N ASP A 210 -21.90 11.17 3.47
CA ASP A 210 -23.30 10.76 3.30
C ASP A 210 -23.97 11.45 2.10
N TYR A 211 -23.40 12.55 1.61
CA TYR A 211 -23.85 13.28 0.42
C TYR A 211 -23.21 12.77 -0.87
N GLY A 212 -22.36 11.74 -0.83
CA GLY A 212 -21.71 11.17 -2.00
C GLY A 212 -20.49 11.94 -2.49
N GLU A 213 -19.98 12.89 -1.72
CA GLU A 213 -18.78 13.67 -2.04
C GLU A 213 -17.54 13.01 -1.47
N TRP A 214 -16.46 13.05 -2.22
CA TRP A 214 -15.16 12.59 -1.78
C TRP A 214 -14.39 13.71 -1.10
N VAL A 215 -13.74 13.40 0.04
CA VAL A 215 -12.90 14.38 0.73
C VAL A 215 -11.63 14.66 -0.05
N THR A 216 -11.08 15.85 0.16
CA THR A 216 -9.85 16.31 -0.49
C THR A 216 -8.86 16.89 0.54
N GLY A 217 -7.69 17.27 0.09
CA GLY A 217 -6.67 17.92 0.93
C GLY A 217 -6.14 16.99 2.03
N ASP A 218 -5.88 17.55 3.20
CA ASP A 218 -5.17 16.85 4.29
C ASP A 218 -5.89 15.56 4.72
N LEU A 219 -7.20 15.61 4.88
CA LEU A 219 -7.99 14.45 5.30
C LEU A 219 -7.87 13.28 4.32
N PHE A 220 -7.90 13.56 3.01
CA PHE A 220 -7.70 12.51 2.00
C PHE A 220 -6.31 11.87 2.12
N MET A 221 -5.26 12.67 2.34
CA MET A 221 -3.89 12.16 2.51
C MET A 221 -3.74 11.32 3.78
N GLU A 222 -4.41 11.72 4.85
CA GLU A 222 -4.41 11.01 6.13
C GLU A 222 -5.15 9.68 6.06
N LEU A 223 -6.31 9.64 5.42
CA LEU A 223 -7.05 8.39 5.15
C LEU A 223 -6.24 7.43 4.26
N MET A 224 -5.55 7.97 3.26
CA MET A 224 -4.61 7.20 2.43
C MET A 224 -3.46 6.62 3.26
N ALA A 225 -2.89 7.42 4.18
CA ALA A 225 -1.81 6.96 5.05
C ALA A 225 -2.30 5.86 6.00
N ASP A 226 -3.50 5.98 6.57
CA ASP A 226 -4.13 4.92 7.38
C ASP A 226 -4.28 3.62 6.59
N SER A 227 -4.77 3.69 5.37
CA SER A 227 -4.91 2.52 4.49
C SER A 227 -3.57 1.87 4.17
N GLY A 228 -2.56 2.68 3.82
CA GLY A 228 -1.20 2.19 3.57
C GLY A 228 -0.58 1.54 4.81
N LYS A 229 -0.84 2.11 6.00
CA LYS A 229 -0.39 1.55 7.27
C LYS A 229 -0.97 0.15 7.52
N ALA A 230 -2.26 -0.06 7.29
CA ALA A 230 -2.89 -1.38 7.45
C ALA A 230 -2.17 -2.45 6.61
N ILE A 231 -1.75 -2.11 5.39
CA ILE A 231 -1.03 -3.02 4.50
C ILE A 231 0.41 -3.24 4.97
N CYS A 232 1.13 -2.17 5.33
CA CYS A 232 2.50 -2.29 5.86
C CYS A 232 2.52 -3.11 7.16
N ASP A 233 1.56 -2.91 8.06
CA ASP A 233 1.44 -3.67 9.30
C ASP A 233 1.09 -5.16 9.05
N HIS A 234 0.35 -5.47 7.97
CA HIS A 234 0.01 -6.84 7.61
C HIS A 234 1.20 -7.63 7.06
N PHE A 235 1.94 -7.03 6.14
CA PHE A 235 3.10 -7.69 5.53
C PHE A 235 4.39 -7.55 6.37
N GLU A 236 4.46 -6.59 7.28
CA GLU A 236 5.61 -6.32 8.14
C GLU A 236 6.90 -6.12 7.31
N ARG A 237 7.92 -6.99 7.48
CA ARG A 237 9.17 -6.92 6.73
C ARG A 237 9.08 -7.55 5.33
N ARG A 238 7.99 -8.24 5.03
CA ARG A 238 7.77 -8.93 3.75
C ARG A 238 7.10 -8.03 2.71
N ILE A 239 7.45 -6.75 2.75
CA ILE A 239 7.03 -5.75 1.76
C ILE A 239 8.24 -4.94 1.32
N THR A 240 8.32 -4.65 0.01
CA THR A 240 9.37 -3.82 -0.55
C THR A 240 8.84 -2.93 -1.66
N PHE A 241 9.53 -1.82 -1.90
CA PHE A 241 9.04 -0.73 -2.73
C PHE A 241 10.03 -0.40 -3.84
N LEU A 242 9.50 -0.23 -5.06
CA LEU A 242 10.23 0.23 -6.24
C LEU A 242 9.43 1.35 -6.89
N ASN A 243 10.03 2.54 -7.04
CA ASN A 243 9.45 3.68 -7.73
C ASN A 243 10.16 3.93 -9.05
N VAL A 244 9.40 3.97 -10.14
CA VAL A 244 9.89 4.25 -11.49
C VAL A 244 9.47 5.67 -11.87
N LEU A 245 10.44 6.59 -11.91
CA LEU A 245 10.26 8.02 -12.18
C LEU A 245 10.43 8.25 -13.69
N ARG A 246 9.44 7.84 -14.44
CA ARG A 246 9.42 7.81 -15.91
C ARG A 246 8.08 8.36 -16.40
N ARG A 247 8.08 9.15 -17.48
CA ARG A 247 6.86 9.75 -18.07
C ARG A 247 5.88 10.25 -16.99
N MET A 248 6.42 11.05 -16.10
CA MET A 248 5.72 11.55 -14.92
C MET A 248 4.76 12.67 -15.29
N SER A 249 3.59 12.31 -15.84
CA SER A 249 2.49 13.23 -16.07
C SER A 249 1.96 13.81 -14.74
N VAL A 250 1.36 14.99 -14.77
CA VAL A 250 0.56 15.53 -13.64
C VAL A 250 -0.67 14.67 -13.34
N ASP A 251 -1.07 13.82 -14.29
CA ASP A 251 -2.20 12.93 -14.16
C ASP A 251 -1.75 11.49 -13.88
N CYS A 252 -2.61 10.77 -13.18
CA CYS A 252 -2.43 9.35 -12.94
C CYS A 252 -2.78 8.53 -14.19
N ASP A 253 -2.23 7.32 -14.31
CA ASP A 253 -2.63 6.35 -15.35
C ASP A 253 -4.12 6.02 -15.35
N CYS A 254 -4.86 6.40 -14.30
CA CYS A 254 -6.32 6.34 -14.26
C CYS A 254 -7.02 7.40 -15.13
N ALA A 255 -6.29 8.38 -15.67
CA ALA A 255 -6.82 9.30 -16.68
C ALA A 255 -6.84 8.68 -18.09
N GLY A 256 -6.20 7.53 -18.28
CA GLY A 256 -6.15 6.84 -19.56
C GLY A 256 -5.58 7.72 -20.68
N THR A 257 -6.27 7.80 -21.80
CA THR A 257 -5.86 8.59 -22.98
C THR A 257 -5.97 10.10 -22.78
N SER A 258 -6.63 10.56 -21.71
CA SER A 258 -6.74 11.99 -21.39
C SER A 258 -5.61 12.50 -20.48
N ALA A 259 -4.69 11.64 -20.06
CA ALA A 259 -3.54 12.06 -19.26
C ALA A 259 -2.69 13.09 -20.02
N ALA A 260 -2.33 14.18 -19.31
CA ALA A 260 -1.47 15.22 -19.86
C ALA A 260 -0.09 14.62 -20.24
N GLU A 261 0.50 15.18 -21.31
CA GLU A 261 1.87 14.79 -21.68
C GLU A 261 2.87 15.22 -20.58
N PRO A 262 3.79 14.33 -20.16
CA PRO A 262 4.81 14.68 -19.18
C PRO A 262 5.70 15.85 -19.65
N VAL A 263 5.95 16.80 -18.76
CA VAL A 263 6.80 17.97 -19.05
C VAL A 263 8.25 17.74 -18.61
N ILE A 264 8.45 17.07 -17.46
CA ILE A 264 9.80 16.78 -16.96
C ILE A 264 10.32 15.45 -17.53
N PRO A 265 11.64 15.32 -17.73
CA PRO A 265 12.22 14.10 -18.26
C PRO A 265 12.12 12.94 -17.27
N ASP A 266 12.43 11.76 -17.77
CA ASP A 266 12.60 10.57 -16.95
C ASP A 266 13.80 10.76 -16.01
N LEU A 267 13.63 10.47 -14.71
CA LEU A 267 14.66 10.72 -13.70
C LEU A 267 15.39 9.45 -13.23
N GLY A 268 14.79 8.27 -13.41
CA GLY A 268 15.40 7.01 -13.00
C GLY A 268 14.45 6.11 -12.20
N MET A 269 15.05 5.19 -11.45
CA MET A 269 14.31 4.24 -10.61
C MET A 269 14.92 4.17 -9.21
N MET A 270 14.08 3.87 -8.22
CA MET A 270 14.48 3.73 -6.82
C MET A 270 13.94 2.46 -6.21
N ALA A 271 14.62 1.96 -5.15
CA ALA A 271 14.14 0.88 -4.31
C ALA A 271 14.47 1.11 -2.84
N SER A 272 13.55 0.72 -1.95
CA SER A 272 13.74 0.75 -0.50
C SER A 272 12.84 -0.28 0.18
N THR A 273 13.17 -0.67 1.41
CA THR A 273 12.28 -1.38 2.32
C THR A 273 11.46 -0.41 3.19
N ASP A 274 11.67 0.90 3.04
CA ASP A 274 11.01 1.96 3.81
C ASP A 274 10.14 2.81 2.86
N ILE A 275 8.82 2.75 3.07
CA ILE A 275 7.84 3.41 2.20
C ILE A 275 7.93 4.94 2.27
N LEU A 276 8.18 5.50 3.47
CA LEU A 276 8.30 6.94 3.63
C LEU A 276 9.60 7.45 2.98
N ALA A 277 10.70 6.73 3.18
CA ALA A 277 11.99 7.09 2.61
C ALA A 277 11.96 7.11 1.08
N ILE A 278 11.36 6.10 0.43
CA ILE A 278 11.32 6.03 -1.03
C ILE A 278 10.41 7.10 -1.63
N ASP A 279 9.22 7.33 -1.05
CA ASP A 279 8.31 8.37 -1.54
C ASP A 279 8.90 9.76 -1.31
N LYS A 280 9.54 10.00 -0.15
CA LYS A 280 10.28 11.23 0.13
C LYS A 280 11.42 11.45 -0.88
N ALA A 281 12.25 10.44 -1.12
CA ALA A 281 13.35 10.54 -2.09
C ALA A 281 12.84 10.80 -3.52
N SER A 282 11.72 10.18 -3.91
CA SER A 282 11.09 10.41 -5.21
C SER A 282 10.59 11.85 -5.36
N VAL A 283 9.93 12.39 -4.33
CA VAL A 283 9.48 13.79 -4.29
C VAL A 283 10.69 14.72 -4.34
N ASP A 284 11.72 14.49 -3.52
CA ASP A 284 12.94 15.31 -3.50
C ASP A 284 13.62 15.31 -4.88
N MET A 285 13.66 14.19 -5.58
CA MET A 285 14.22 14.12 -6.93
C MET A 285 13.46 15.02 -7.92
N VAL A 286 12.12 15.07 -7.81
CA VAL A 286 11.30 15.98 -8.62
C VAL A 286 11.58 17.44 -8.28
N TYR A 287 11.66 17.78 -6.99
CA TYR A 287 11.94 19.16 -6.54
C TYR A 287 13.35 19.62 -6.88
N ASN A 288 14.33 18.72 -6.83
CA ASN A 288 15.74 19.01 -7.12
C ASN A 288 16.09 18.97 -8.62
N PHE A 289 15.14 18.59 -9.47
CA PHE A 289 15.39 18.57 -10.92
C PHE A 289 15.70 19.95 -11.49
N GLY A 290 15.44 21.02 -10.73
CA GLY A 290 15.81 22.40 -11.04
C GLY A 290 14.65 23.27 -11.46
N ASP A 291 14.96 24.55 -11.67
CA ASP A 291 14.02 25.60 -12.09
C ASP A 291 13.53 25.42 -13.52
N ALA A 292 13.11 24.25 -13.89
CA ALA A 292 12.34 24.13 -15.13
C ALA A 292 11.15 25.10 -14.96
N PRO A 293 11.05 26.17 -15.76
CA PRO A 293 10.00 27.19 -15.58
C PRO A 293 8.58 26.60 -15.73
N LYS A 294 8.46 25.27 -15.74
CA LYS A 294 7.25 24.51 -15.96
C LYS A 294 7.34 23.12 -15.31
N ASN A 295 7.87 23.00 -14.10
CA ASN A 295 7.68 21.76 -13.36
C ASN A 295 6.25 21.73 -12.83
N ASP A 296 5.32 21.39 -13.72
CA ASP A 296 3.89 21.30 -13.48
C ASP A 296 3.54 20.23 -12.42
N LEU A 297 4.45 19.27 -12.22
CA LEU A 297 4.31 18.24 -11.19
C LEU A 297 4.50 18.82 -9.78
N ILE A 298 5.40 19.80 -9.58
CA ILE A 298 5.53 20.52 -8.31
C ILE A 298 4.23 21.28 -8.01
N GLU A 299 3.70 22.03 -8.98
CA GLU A 299 2.43 22.73 -8.83
C GLU A 299 1.29 21.76 -8.45
N ARG A 300 1.21 20.61 -9.12
CA ARG A 300 0.22 19.57 -8.80
C ARG A 300 0.39 19.05 -7.37
N ILE A 301 1.61 18.77 -6.94
CA ILE A 301 1.90 18.29 -5.56
C ILE A 301 1.45 19.33 -4.53
N GLU A 302 1.81 20.60 -4.74
CA GLU A 302 1.54 21.68 -3.78
C GLU A 302 0.07 22.05 -3.76
N SER A 303 -0.56 22.27 -4.92
CA SER A 303 -1.97 22.67 -5.02
C SER A 303 -2.93 21.63 -4.43
N ARG A 304 -2.54 20.37 -4.36
CA ARG A 304 -3.32 19.29 -3.76
C ARG A 304 -2.88 18.93 -2.34
N LYS A 305 -1.92 19.69 -1.76
CA LYS A 305 -1.32 19.40 -0.45
C LYS A 305 -0.68 17.99 -0.39
N GLY A 306 -0.11 17.55 -1.50
CA GLY A 306 0.42 16.19 -1.67
C GLY A 306 1.48 15.81 -0.64
N LEU A 307 2.28 16.79 -0.14
CA LEU A 307 3.29 16.55 0.88
C LEU A 307 2.72 16.09 2.22
N ARG A 308 1.39 16.28 2.46
CA ARG A 308 0.72 15.72 3.65
C ARG A 308 0.80 14.18 3.69
N GLN A 309 0.90 13.50 2.55
CA GLN A 309 1.14 12.06 2.51
C GLN A 309 2.40 11.69 3.30
N LEU A 310 3.51 12.44 3.11
CA LEU A 310 4.78 12.17 3.78
C LEU A 310 4.70 12.44 5.28
N SER A 311 4.12 13.57 5.68
CA SER A 311 3.98 13.91 7.10
C SER A 311 3.01 12.98 7.84
N ALA A 312 1.92 12.54 7.20
CA ALA A 312 1.01 11.56 7.77
C ALA A 312 1.70 10.19 7.97
N MET A 313 2.48 9.70 6.98
CA MET A 313 3.27 8.48 7.15
C MET A 313 4.26 8.60 8.32
N LYS A 314 4.89 9.77 8.49
CA LYS A 314 5.80 10.03 9.62
C LYS A 314 5.07 9.98 10.96
N GLU A 315 3.91 10.61 11.09
CA GLU A 315 3.04 10.56 12.28
C GLU A 315 2.65 9.14 12.63
N LEU A 316 2.31 8.34 11.61
CA LEU A 316 1.96 6.93 11.75
C LEU A 316 3.16 5.99 11.95
N LYS A 317 4.39 6.52 11.98
CA LYS A 317 5.64 5.74 12.14
C LYS A 317 5.82 4.65 11.08
N MET A 318 5.47 4.96 9.84
CA MET A 318 5.56 4.03 8.71
C MET A 318 6.96 3.95 8.10
N GLY A 319 7.92 4.73 8.59
CA GLY A 319 9.30 4.79 8.11
C GLY A 319 10.00 6.07 8.53
N SER A 320 11.12 6.37 7.88
CA SER A 320 11.96 7.54 8.15
C SER A 320 11.92 8.54 6.98
N ASP A 321 11.76 9.82 7.28
CA ASP A 321 11.95 10.90 6.31
C ASP A 321 13.44 11.29 6.12
N GLN A 322 14.34 10.62 6.86
CA GLN A 322 15.77 10.71 6.70
C GLN A 322 16.30 9.51 5.95
N TYR A 323 16.91 9.71 4.81
CA TYR A 323 17.43 8.64 3.98
C TYR A 323 18.84 8.90 3.46
N GLU A 324 19.49 7.84 3.04
CA GLU A 324 20.73 7.86 2.28
C GLU A 324 20.42 7.36 0.84
N LEU A 325 20.72 8.21 -0.15
CA LEU A 325 20.57 7.82 -1.56
C LEU A 325 21.84 7.12 -2.03
N ILE A 326 21.72 5.83 -2.39
CA ILE A 326 22.82 4.97 -2.80
C ILE A 326 22.68 4.66 -4.30
N SER A 327 23.57 5.22 -5.12
CA SER A 327 23.59 4.92 -6.54
C SER A 327 24.07 3.49 -6.78
N ILE A 328 23.33 2.78 -7.66
CA ILE A 328 23.77 1.50 -8.23
C ILE A 328 24.01 1.70 -9.74
N ASN A 329 25.13 1.23 -10.23
CA ASN A 329 25.49 1.33 -11.66
C ASN A 329 25.49 -0.05 -12.28
#